data_c1aba895168717e94a73c10cd38a4f30
#
_entry.id   c1aba895168717e94a73c10cd38a4f30
#
_cell.length_a   1.000
_cell.length_b   1.000
_cell.length_c   1.000
_cell.angle_alpha   90.00
_cell.angle_beta   90.00
_cell.angle_gamma   90.00
#
_symmetry.space_group_name_H-M   'P 1'
#
loop_
_entity.id
_entity.type
_entity.pdbx_description
1 polymer ?
#
loop_
_entity_poly.entity_id
_entity_poly.type
_entity_poly.pdbx_seq_one_letter_code
_entity_poly.pdbx_strand_id
1 'polypeptide(L)'
;MIYFDNAATTRQKPNEVVQAVTEALCLLGNAGRGAHEATLQASRTIYDTRRKLAEFFHAESPERMVFTGNATESLNIAIKGLLNPGDHVITTQLEHNSVLRPLYEMEEKGVELTIVKADVQGRCSIADMEAAIRPETKAIICTHGSNVTGNLVDIAAIGAMTQKYGILFVVDASQTAGVFPIDVQAMHIDILCFTGHKSLLGPQGTGGLYVRTGLQLRPLKSGGSGVQTYSKKHPQQMPTALEAGTLNGHGIAGLDAALDYLKQTGMDEIREKEQTLMWQFYEGIRDISGVKIYGDFSQKNRCPIVSFNIGDYDSA
;
A
#
# COMPACT_ATOMS: atom_id res chain seq x y z
N MET A 1 -26.37 -0.40 -12.36
CA MET A 1 -25.28 -1.39 -12.58
C MET A 1 -24.86 -1.90 -11.19
N ILE A 2 -24.84 -3.22 -11.03
CA ILE A 2 -24.28 -3.87 -9.82
C ILE A 2 -22.76 -3.96 -10.03
N TYR A 3 -21.96 -3.57 -9.04
CA TYR A 3 -20.50 -3.60 -9.10
C TYR A 3 -19.93 -4.24 -7.83
N PHE A 4 -19.31 -5.40 -7.99
CA PHE A 4 -18.73 -6.19 -6.88
C PHE A 4 -17.20 -6.27 -6.90
N ASP A 5 -16.54 -5.42 -7.70
CA ASP A 5 -15.09 -5.46 -7.90
C ASP A 5 -14.35 -4.28 -7.24
N ASN A 6 -14.85 -3.79 -6.08
CA ASN A 6 -14.21 -2.69 -5.35
C ASN A 6 -12.81 -3.05 -4.81
N ALA A 7 -12.50 -4.34 -4.63
CA ALA A 7 -11.17 -4.80 -4.25
C ALA A 7 -10.11 -4.58 -5.37
N ALA A 8 -10.55 -4.54 -6.63
CA ALA A 8 -9.69 -4.15 -7.75
C ALA A 8 -9.52 -2.62 -7.79
N THR A 9 -10.63 -1.88 -7.73
CA THR A 9 -10.66 -0.41 -7.62
C THR A 9 -12.03 0.03 -7.10
N THR A 10 -12.08 0.95 -6.15
CA THR A 10 -13.37 1.53 -5.72
C THR A 10 -13.96 2.34 -6.87
N ARG A 11 -15.14 1.91 -7.35
CA ARG A 11 -15.77 2.56 -8.51
C ARG A 11 -16.35 3.92 -8.19
N GLN A 12 -17.12 3.99 -7.09
CA GLN A 12 -17.78 5.24 -6.69
C GLN A 12 -16.87 6.00 -5.72
N LYS A 13 -16.43 7.17 -6.15
CA LYS A 13 -15.66 8.08 -5.30
C LYS A 13 -16.59 9.04 -4.59
N PRO A 14 -16.24 9.52 -3.37
CA PRO A 14 -16.93 10.64 -2.76
C PRO A 14 -17.01 11.86 -3.69
N ASN A 15 -18.09 12.64 -3.62
CA ASN A 15 -18.26 13.82 -4.49
C ASN A 15 -17.15 14.85 -4.27
N GLU A 16 -16.67 14.97 -3.04
CA GLU A 16 -15.56 15.86 -2.66
C GLU A 16 -14.27 15.51 -3.42
N VAL A 17 -14.03 14.21 -3.64
CA VAL A 17 -12.87 13.74 -4.43
C VAL A 17 -13.01 14.15 -5.90
N VAL A 18 -14.18 13.95 -6.47
CA VAL A 18 -14.46 14.33 -7.87
C VAL A 18 -14.31 15.84 -8.06
N GLN A 19 -14.86 16.63 -7.15
CA GLN A 19 -14.78 18.09 -7.16
C GLN A 19 -13.32 18.54 -7.02
N ALA A 20 -12.58 18.03 -6.06
CA ALA A 20 -11.18 18.39 -5.83
C ALA A 20 -10.29 18.13 -7.06
N VAL A 21 -10.48 16.98 -7.74
CA VAL A 21 -9.75 16.68 -8.99
C VAL A 21 -10.11 17.67 -10.08
N THR A 22 -11.39 18.01 -10.25
CA THR A 22 -11.88 18.93 -11.28
C THR A 22 -11.33 20.34 -11.06
N GLU A 23 -11.38 20.83 -9.81
CA GLU A 23 -10.83 22.14 -9.45
C GLU A 23 -9.31 22.19 -9.65
N ALA A 24 -8.60 21.12 -9.25
CA ALA A 24 -7.17 21.03 -9.42
C ALA A 24 -6.74 21.08 -10.90
N LEU A 25 -7.49 20.43 -11.79
CA LEU A 25 -7.24 20.50 -13.25
C LEU A 25 -7.35 21.93 -13.80
N CYS A 26 -8.20 22.76 -13.20
CA CYS A 26 -8.41 24.15 -13.64
C CYS A 26 -7.44 25.14 -13.00
N LEU A 27 -6.98 24.89 -11.77
CA LEU A 27 -6.34 25.91 -10.94
C LEU A 27 -4.86 25.63 -10.64
N LEU A 28 -4.44 24.35 -10.55
CA LEU A 28 -3.08 24.04 -10.11
C LEU A 28 -2.06 24.19 -11.24
N GLY A 29 -0.95 24.86 -10.92
CA GLY A 29 0.26 24.88 -11.72
C GLY A 29 1.22 23.73 -11.39
N ASN A 30 2.44 23.81 -11.95
CA ASN A 30 3.50 22.83 -11.63
C ASN A 30 4.12 23.16 -10.27
N ALA A 31 3.97 22.27 -9.30
CA ALA A 31 4.63 22.38 -8.01
C ALA A 31 6.16 22.39 -8.13
N GLY A 32 6.85 23.21 -7.32
CA GLY A 32 8.30 23.21 -7.23
C GLY A 32 9.05 24.06 -8.25
N ARG A 33 8.37 24.73 -9.20
CA ARG A 33 9.01 25.63 -10.18
C ARG A 33 8.21 26.91 -10.37
N GLY A 34 8.58 27.96 -9.65
CA GLY A 34 7.98 29.28 -9.77
C GLY A 34 7.46 29.81 -8.44
N ALA A 35 7.15 31.11 -8.43
CA ALA A 35 6.66 31.82 -7.24
C ALA A 35 5.26 32.42 -7.47
N HIS A 36 4.57 32.04 -8.56
CA HIS A 36 3.22 32.51 -8.84
C HIS A 36 2.17 31.65 -8.10
N GLU A 37 0.98 32.22 -7.91
CA GLU A 37 -0.06 31.66 -7.03
C GLU A 37 -0.41 30.21 -7.36
N ALA A 38 -0.60 29.85 -8.65
CA ALA A 38 -0.94 28.48 -9.04
C ALA A 38 0.14 27.45 -8.66
N THR A 39 1.43 27.81 -8.71
CA THR A 39 2.54 26.95 -8.26
C THR A 39 2.58 26.81 -6.74
N LEU A 40 2.37 27.91 -6.03
CA LEU A 40 2.34 27.90 -4.56
C LEU A 40 1.15 27.08 -4.05
N GLN A 41 0.00 27.20 -4.67
CA GLN A 41 -1.18 26.41 -4.35
C GLN A 41 -0.93 24.90 -4.59
N ALA A 42 -0.36 24.53 -5.74
CA ALA A 42 0.01 23.14 -6.02
C ALA A 42 1.00 22.58 -4.98
N SER A 43 2.00 23.37 -4.60
CA SER A 43 2.99 22.95 -3.59
C SER A 43 2.37 22.78 -2.20
N ARG A 44 1.45 23.68 -1.81
CA ARG A 44 0.69 23.56 -0.55
C ARG A 44 -0.18 22.31 -0.54
N THR A 45 -0.97 22.08 -1.60
CA THR A 45 -1.82 20.88 -1.73
C THR A 45 -1.00 19.60 -1.57
N ILE A 46 0.14 19.49 -2.27
CA ILE A 46 1.01 18.32 -2.17
C ILE A 46 1.57 18.16 -0.74
N TYR A 47 2.00 19.24 -0.11
CA TYR A 47 2.54 19.17 1.26
C TYR A 47 1.45 18.83 2.27
N ASP A 48 0.27 19.42 2.18
CA ASP A 48 -0.85 19.16 3.10
C ASP A 48 -1.34 17.73 2.98
N THR A 49 -1.46 17.19 1.76
CA THR A 49 -1.79 15.77 1.55
C THR A 49 -0.74 14.85 2.19
N ARG A 50 0.54 15.19 2.04
CA ARG A 50 1.65 14.44 2.64
C ARG A 50 1.57 14.46 4.16
N ARG A 51 1.27 15.61 4.76
CA ARG A 51 1.06 15.77 6.20
C ARG A 51 -0.14 14.94 6.67
N LYS A 52 -1.28 14.96 5.97
CA LYS A 52 -2.46 14.14 6.28
C LYS A 52 -2.15 12.65 6.21
N LEU A 53 -1.39 12.19 5.21
CA LEU A 53 -0.95 10.79 5.12
C LEU A 53 -0.02 10.41 6.29
N ALA A 54 0.90 11.31 6.69
CA ALA A 54 1.76 11.08 7.83
C ALA A 54 0.95 10.96 9.14
N GLU A 55 -0.04 11.83 9.34
CA GLU A 55 -0.99 11.74 10.46
C GLU A 55 -1.80 10.43 10.40
N PHE A 56 -2.30 10.06 9.21
CA PHE A 56 -3.14 8.89 9.00
C PHE A 56 -2.44 7.56 9.30
N PHE A 57 -1.16 7.45 9.00
CA PHE A 57 -0.35 6.26 9.25
C PHE A 57 0.57 6.40 10.48
N HIS A 58 0.47 7.50 11.24
CA HIS A 58 1.30 7.78 12.41
C HIS A 58 2.81 7.80 12.09
N ALA A 59 3.16 8.33 10.89
CA ALA A 59 4.57 8.51 10.51
C ALA A 59 5.24 9.62 11.31
N GLU A 60 6.57 9.55 11.47
CA GLU A 60 7.35 10.50 12.29
C GLU A 60 7.34 11.92 11.72
N SER A 61 7.28 12.03 10.40
CA SER A 61 7.20 13.34 9.72
C SER A 61 6.63 13.20 8.30
N PRO A 62 6.07 14.29 7.74
CA PRO A 62 5.57 14.31 6.36
C PRO A 62 6.63 13.96 5.31
N GLU A 63 7.89 14.30 5.53
CA GLU A 63 9.00 14.03 4.61
C GLU A 63 9.27 12.53 4.42
N ARG A 64 8.77 11.71 5.34
CA ARG A 64 8.89 10.24 5.25
C ARG A 64 7.82 9.59 4.37
N MET A 65 6.82 10.37 3.93
CA MET A 65 5.80 9.95 2.97
C MET A 65 6.23 10.31 1.54
N VAL A 66 6.20 9.37 0.62
CA VAL A 66 6.59 9.51 -0.79
C VAL A 66 5.39 9.22 -1.67
N PHE A 67 5.11 10.08 -2.64
CA PHE A 67 4.07 9.84 -3.63
C PHE A 67 4.55 8.98 -4.79
N THR A 68 3.69 8.10 -5.23
CA THR A 68 3.88 7.23 -6.41
C THR A 68 2.59 7.16 -7.23
N GLY A 69 2.66 6.59 -8.41
CA GLY A 69 1.47 6.38 -9.23
C GLY A 69 0.55 5.27 -8.72
N ASN A 70 1.06 4.34 -7.92
CA ASN A 70 0.31 3.18 -7.37
C ASN A 70 1.20 2.35 -6.43
N ALA A 71 0.59 1.37 -5.73
CA ALA A 71 1.34 0.47 -4.86
C ALA A 71 2.41 -0.37 -5.59
N THR A 72 2.21 -0.72 -6.86
CA THR A 72 3.20 -1.48 -7.64
C THR A 72 4.50 -0.69 -7.77
N GLU A 73 4.42 0.62 -8.04
CA GLU A 73 5.59 1.49 -8.07
C GLU A 73 6.24 1.60 -6.69
N SER A 74 5.43 1.79 -5.64
CA SER A 74 5.91 1.82 -4.25
C SER A 74 6.69 0.57 -3.86
N LEU A 75 6.14 -0.61 -4.18
CA LEU A 75 6.77 -1.90 -3.90
C LEU A 75 8.05 -2.12 -4.71
N ASN A 76 8.09 -1.67 -5.98
CA ASN A 76 9.33 -1.69 -6.76
C ASN A 76 10.41 -0.78 -6.16
N ILE A 77 10.04 0.43 -5.69
CA ILE A 77 10.97 1.32 -4.98
C ILE A 77 11.48 0.64 -3.70
N ALA A 78 10.58 0.08 -2.89
CA ALA A 78 10.94 -0.60 -1.66
C ALA A 78 11.88 -1.79 -1.91
N ILE A 79 11.46 -2.75 -2.73
CA ILE A 79 12.15 -4.01 -2.97
C ILE A 79 13.50 -3.77 -3.65
N LYS A 80 13.48 -3.08 -4.80
CA LYS A 80 14.69 -2.84 -5.60
C LYS A 80 15.63 -1.81 -4.96
N GLY A 81 15.06 -0.88 -4.17
CA GLY A 81 15.83 0.12 -3.43
C GLY A 81 16.52 -0.43 -2.19
N LEU A 82 15.95 -1.47 -1.57
CA LEU A 82 16.42 -2.06 -0.32
C LEU A 82 17.42 -3.20 -0.52
N LEU A 83 17.10 -4.16 -1.41
CA LEU A 83 17.79 -5.45 -1.51
C LEU A 83 19.05 -5.37 -2.38
N ASN A 84 20.08 -6.13 -1.99
CA ASN A 84 21.35 -6.31 -2.71
C ASN A 84 21.62 -7.80 -2.93
N PRO A 85 22.44 -8.18 -3.91
CA PRO A 85 22.95 -9.55 -4.03
C PRO A 85 23.54 -10.04 -2.72
N GLY A 86 23.18 -11.27 -2.32
CA GLY A 86 23.58 -11.87 -1.04
C GLY A 86 22.64 -11.58 0.13
N ASP A 87 21.70 -10.63 0.03
CA ASP A 87 20.65 -10.47 1.03
C ASP A 87 19.65 -11.62 0.93
N HIS A 88 19.11 -12.05 2.07
CA HIS A 88 17.97 -12.95 2.14
C HIS A 88 16.69 -12.18 2.47
N VAL A 89 15.59 -12.55 1.84
CA VAL A 89 14.26 -11.97 2.08
C VAL A 89 13.22 -13.06 2.29
N ILE A 90 12.35 -12.84 3.26
CA ILE A 90 11.20 -13.72 3.55
C ILE A 90 9.94 -13.02 3.07
N THR A 91 9.08 -13.75 2.38
CA THR A 91 7.76 -13.29 1.94
C THR A 91 6.74 -14.41 2.07
N THR A 92 5.48 -14.16 1.70
CA THR A 92 4.41 -15.14 1.84
C THR A 92 3.83 -15.60 0.50
N GLN A 93 3.15 -16.73 0.52
CA GLN A 93 2.39 -17.21 -0.64
C GLN A 93 1.13 -16.35 -0.93
N LEU A 94 0.75 -15.47 -0.01
CA LEU A 94 -0.44 -14.61 -0.14
C LEU A 94 -0.18 -13.33 -0.93
N GLU A 95 1.05 -13.10 -1.35
CA GLU A 95 1.47 -11.85 -1.96
C GLU A 95 0.84 -11.62 -3.33
N HIS A 96 0.53 -10.37 -3.59
CA HIS A 96 0.19 -9.93 -4.95
C HIS A 96 1.43 -9.97 -5.86
N ASN A 97 1.21 -10.10 -7.17
CA ASN A 97 2.28 -10.07 -8.17
C ASN A 97 3.14 -8.79 -8.12
N SER A 98 2.63 -7.71 -7.54
CA SER A 98 3.40 -6.47 -7.32
C SER A 98 4.52 -6.62 -6.30
N VAL A 99 4.45 -7.65 -5.44
CA VAL A 99 5.53 -8.07 -4.52
C VAL A 99 6.35 -9.19 -5.15
N LEU A 100 5.70 -10.26 -5.63
CA LEU A 100 6.41 -11.47 -6.09
C LEU A 100 7.29 -11.20 -7.33
N ARG A 101 6.78 -10.48 -8.33
CA ARG A 101 7.56 -10.24 -9.55
C ARG A 101 8.83 -9.44 -9.33
N PRO A 102 8.81 -8.30 -8.58
CA PRO A 102 10.06 -7.63 -8.21
C PRO A 102 11.01 -8.49 -7.36
N LEU A 103 10.48 -9.38 -6.50
CA LEU A 103 11.30 -10.32 -5.73
C LEU A 103 11.98 -11.35 -6.62
N TYR A 104 11.27 -11.94 -7.58
CA TYR A 104 11.88 -12.86 -8.57
C TYR A 104 12.95 -12.16 -9.42
N GLU A 105 12.73 -10.89 -9.83
CA GLU A 105 13.79 -10.13 -10.50
C GLU A 105 15.03 -9.91 -9.60
N MET A 106 14.84 -9.77 -8.29
CA MET A 106 15.96 -9.64 -7.36
C MET A 106 16.63 -10.99 -7.09
N GLU A 107 15.88 -12.09 -7.09
CA GLU A 107 16.41 -13.45 -7.01
C GLU A 107 17.35 -13.74 -8.19
N GLU A 108 16.98 -13.37 -9.43
CA GLU A 108 17.87 -13.45 -10.60
C GLU A 108 19.16 -12.62 -10.44
N LYS A 109 19.16 -11.61 -9.56
CA LYS A 109 20.31 -10.77 -9.24
C LYS A 109 21.10 -11.22 -8.02
N GLY A 110 20.78 -12.41 -7.47
CA GLY A 110 21.50 -13.01 -6.36
C GLY A 110 20.95 -12.67 -4.97
N VAL A 111 19.71 -12.22 -4.86
CA VAL A 111 18.97 -12.19 -3.58
C VAL A 111 18.42 -13.58 -3.32
N GLU A 112 18.50 -14.05 -2.07
CA GLU A 112 17.91 -15.32 -1.69
C GLU A 112 16.48 -15.11 -1.19
N LEU A 113 15.53 -15.91 -1.73
CA LEU A 113 14.10 -15.74 -1.46
C LEU A 113 13.53 -16.95 -0.74
N THR A 114 12.89 -16.73 0.42
CA THR A 114 12.05 -17.73 1.09
C THR A 114 10.58 -17.31 1.02
N ILE A 115 9.74 -18.19 0.46
CA ILE A 115 8.28 -17.99 0.40
C ILE A 115 7.62 -18.89 1.41
N VAL A 116 7.09 -18.34 2.49
CA VAL A 116 6.34 -19.06 3.52
C VAL A 116 4.99 -19.48 2.95
N LYS A 117 4.68 -20.78 3.04
CA LYS A 117 3.44 -21.34 2.50
C LYS A 117 2.24 -20.97 3.36
N ALA A 118 1.11 -20.76 2.70
CA ALA A 118 -0.18 -20.66 3.36
C ALA A 118 -0.84 -22.05 3.48
N ASP A 119 -1.67 -22.22 4.49
CA ASP A 119 -2.53 -23.41 4.61
C ASP A 119 -3.70 -23.35 3.61
N VAL A 120 -4.54 -24.40 3.62
CA VAL A 120 -5.71 -24.52 2.72
C VAL A 120 -6.76 -23.42 2.92
N GLN A 121 -6.73 -22.71 4.04
CA GLN A 121 -7.60 -21.58 4.34
C GLN A 121 -6.93 -20.21 4.02
N GLY A 122 -5.69 -20.25 3.49
CA GLY A 122 -4.93 -19.04 3.15
C GLY A 122 -4.38 -18.33 4.39
N ARG A 123 -3.94 -19.06 5.43
CA ARG A 123 -3.28 -18.49 6.62
C ARG A 123 -1.79 -18.77 6.56
N CYS A 124 -0.96 -17.76 6.78
CA CYS A 124 0.48 -17.88 6.94
C CYS A 124 0.85 -17.92 8.41
N SER A 125 1.74 -18.85 8.79
CA SER A 125 2.23 -19.01 10.15
C SER A 125 3.36 -18.02 10.43
N ILE A 126 3.22 -17.19 11.48
CA ILE A 126 4.30 -16.33 11.97
C ILE A 126 5.47 -17.15 12.48
N ALA A 127 5.20 -18.31 13.10
CA ALA A 127 6.25 -19.21 13.57
C ALA A 127 7.11 -19.76 12.41
N ASP A 128 6.49 -20.03 11.25
CA ASP A 128 7.23 -20.47 10.05
C ASP A 128 8.06 -19.32 9.46
N MET A 129 7.57 -18.06 9.53
CA MET A 129 8.36 -16.89 9.16
C MET A 129 9.56 -16.72 10.09
N GLU A 130 9.35 -16.86 11.41
CA GLU A 130 10.44 -16.78 12.42
C GLU A 130 11.48 -17.89 12.21
N ALA A 131 11.04 -19.12 11.94
CA ALA A 131 11.92 -20.25 11.67
C ALA A 131 12.74 -20.10 10.37
N ALA A 132 12.27 -19.29 9.42
CA ALA A 132 12.97 -19.00 8.17
C ALA A 132 14.04 -17.91 8.33
N ILE A 133 14.12 -17.20 9.46
CA ILE A 133 15.10 -16.16 9.72
C ILE A 133 16.50 -16.78 9.85
N ARG A 134 17.47 -16.16 9.18
CA ARG A 134 18.88 -16.53 9.20
C ARG A 134 19.78 -15.28 9.20
N PRO A 135 21.09 -15.41 9.41
CA PRO A 135 21.99 -14.24 9.54
C PRO A 135 21.94 -13.27 8.37
N GLU A 136 21.71 -13.77 7.14
CA GLU A 136 21.62 -12.99 5.92
C GLU A 136 20.24 -12.35 5.70
N THR A 137 19.26 -12.63 6.59
CA THR A 137 17.89 -12.09 6.44
C THR A 137 17.90 -10.59 6.60
N LYS A 138 17.61 -9.90 5.49
CA LYS A 138 17.53 -8.45 5.41
C LYS A 138 16.16 -7.91 5.77
N ALA A 139 15.11 -8.59 5.30
CA ALA A 139 13.74 -8.11 5.47
C ALA A 139 12.71 -9.23 5.43
N ILE A 140 11.56 -8.98 6.07
CA ILE A 140 10.29 -9.64 5.79
C ILE A 140 9.41 -8.67 5.00
N ILE A 141 8.81 -9.16 3.91
CA ILE A 141 7.89 -8.40 3.05
C ILE A 141 6.59 -9.16 3.00
N CYS A 142 5.49 -8.57 3.47
CA CYS A 142 4.19 -9.24 3.40
C CYS A 142 3.02 -8.28 3.17
N THR A 143 1.95 -8.82 2.58
CA THR A 143 0.66 -8.14 2.51
C THR A 143 0.00 -8.09 3.89
N HIS A 144 -0.66 -6.98 4.21
CA HIS A 144 -1.51 -6.88 5.41
C HIS A 144 -2.85 -7.59 5.20
N GLY A 145 -3.36 -7.60 3.97
CA GLY A 145 -4.61 -8.27 3.63
C GLY A 145 -4.59 -8.85 2.22
N SER A 146 -4.94 -10.13 2.11
CA SER A 146 -4.96 -10.82 0.82
C SER A 146 -6.11 -10.30 -0.07
N ASN A 147 -5.77 -9.89 -1.29
CA ASN A 147 -6.75 -9.50 -2.30
C ASN A 147 -7.56 -10.69 -2.86
N VAL A 148 -7.15 -11.90 -2.57
CA VAL A 148 -7.81 -13.14 -3.01
C VAL A 148 -8.66 -13.73 -1.90
N THR A 149 -8.07 -14.02 -0.73
CA THR A 149 -8.80 -14.69 0.35
C THR A 149 -9.51 -13.74 1.31
N GLY A 150 -9.15 -12.45 1.31
CA GLY A 150 -9.62 -11.48 2.29
C GLY A 150 -9.05 -11.67 3.70
N ASN A 151 -8.19 -12.65 3.92
CA ASN A 151 -7.56 -12.89 5.22
C ASN A 151 -6.63 -11.74 5.57
N LEU A 152 -6.63 -11.35 6.84
CA LEU A 152 -5.63 -10.44 7.40
C LEU A 152 -4.42 -11.20 7.92
N VAL A 153 -3.26 -10.58 7.78
CA VAL A 153 -2.01 -10.99 8.39
C VAL A 153 -1.75 -10.11 9.61
N ASP A 154 -1.36 -10.70 10.73
CA ASP A 154 -1.04 -9.95 11.96
C ASP A 154 0.31 -9.22 11.80
N ILE A 155 0.25 -8.04 11.17
CA ILE A 155 1.44 -7.22 10.93
C ILE A 155 2.03 -6.64 12.21
N ALA A 156 1.26 -6.51 13.29
CA ALA A 156 1.79 -6.04 14.56
C ALA A 156 2.69 -7.12 15.21
N ALA A 157 2.25 -8.38 15.18
CA ALA A 157 3.06 -9.49 15.67
C ALA A 157 4.32 -9.71 14.82
N ILE A 158 4.23 -9.58 13.49
CA ILE A 158 5.40 -9.66 12.60
C ILE A 158 6.37 -8.52 12.86
N GLY A 159 5.88 -7.27 13.02
CA GLY A 159 6.72 -6.12 13.32
C GLY A 159 7.47 -6.26 14.65
N ALA A 160 6.81 -6.76 15.70
CA ALA A 160 7.46 -7.06 16.97
C ALA A 160 8.54 -8.14 16.81
N MET A 161 8.30 -9.16 16.00
CA MET A 161 9.27 -10.20 15.68
C MET A 161 10.47 -9.61 14.90
N THR A 162 10.23 -8.85 13.83
CA THR A 162 11.32 -8.26 13.03
C THR A 162 12.19 -7.32 13.84
N GLN A 163 11.59 -6.54 14.74
CA GLN A 163 12.31 -5.69 15.69
C GLN A 163 13.24 -6.52 16.60
N LYS A 164 12.75 -7.64 17.14
CA LYS A 164 13.54 -8.55 17.99
C LYS A 164 14.79 -9.07 17.28
N TYR A 165 14.69 -9.34 15.98
CA TYR A 165 15.81 -9.86 15.19
C TYR A 165 16.64 -8.77 14.48
N GLY A 166 16.24 -7.51 14.57
CA GLY A 166 16.92 -6.41 13.92
C GLY A 166 16.85 -6.44 12.37
N ILE A 167 15.82 -7.07 11.82
CA ILE A 167 15.54 -7.15 10.38
C ILE A 167 14.43 -6.17 9.98
N LEU A 168 14.40 -5.76 8.71
CA LEU A 168 13.45 -4.77 8.22
C LEU A 168 12.08 -5.38 7.93
N PHE A 169 11.03 -4.55 8.10
CA PHE A 169 9.66 -4.94 7.84
C PHE A 169 9.01 -4.06 6.78
N VAL A 170 8.58 -4.67 5.68
CA VAL A 170 7.90 -4.04 4.54
C VAL A 170 6.49 -4.57 4.42
N VAL A 171 5.50 -3.68 4.40
CA VAL A 171 4.08 -4.04 4.35
C VAL A 171 3.43 -3.52 3.08
N ASP A 172 2.75 -4.41 2.35
CA ASP A 172 1.79 -4.04 1.31
C ASP A 172 0.39 -3.85 1.94
N ALA A 173 -0.02 -2.60 2.07
CA ALA A 173 -1.33 -2.21 2.62
C ALA A 173 -2.38 -1.91 1.54
N SER A 174 -2.22 -2.40 0.32
CA SER A 174 -3.10 -2.06 -0.82
C SER A 174 -4.57 -2.39 -0.59
N GLN A 175 -4.89 -3.39 0.25
CA GLN A 175 -6.27 -3.77 0.56
C GLN A 175 -6.76 -3.22 1.90
N THR A 176 -5.88 -2.67 2.71
CA THR A 176 -6.19 -2.37 4.12
C THR A 176 -6.07 -0.89 4.47
N ALA A 177 -5.24 -0.13 3.74
CA ALA A 177 -5.15 1.32 3.89
C ALA A 177 -6.51 1.98 3.61
N GLY A 178 -7.07 2.64 4.62
CA GLY A 178 -8.40 3.27 4.57
C GLY A 178 -9.53 2.47 5.22
N VAL A 179 -9.31 1.20 5.58
CA VAL A 179 -10.30 0.32 6.23
C VAL A 179 -9.81 -0.22 7.57
N PHE A 180 -8.52 -0.52 7.67
CA PHE A 180 -7.92 -0.99 8.93
C PHE A 180 -6.90 0.02 9.46
N PRO A 181 -6.86 0.22 10.79
CA PRO A 181 -5.87 1.10 11.39
C PRO A 181 -4.47 0.53 11.18
N ILE A 182 -3.55 1.37 10.74
CA ILE A 182 -2.13 1.04 10.58
C ILE A 182 -1.33 2.15 11.24
N ASP A 183 -0.63 1.81 12.31
CA ASP A 183 0.31 2.68 12.99
C ASP A 183 1.74 2.19 12.69
N VAL A 184 2.45 2.90 11.83
CA VAL A 184 3.77 2.44 11.37
C VAL A 184 4.80 2.39 12.48
N GLN A 185 4.65 3.24 13.50
CA GLN A 185 5.56 3.26 14.65
C GLN A 185 5.23 2.14 15.63
N ALA A 186 3.97 2.03 16.06
CA ALA A 186 3.55 1.01 17.02
C ALA A 186 3.68 -0.42 16.48
N MET A 187 3.51 -0.59 15.15
CA MET A 187 3.65 -1.88 14.47
C MET A 187 5.06 -2.14 13.92
N HIS A 188 6.04 -1.29 14.25
CA HIS A 188 7.44 -1.41 13.82
C HIS A 188 7.63 -1.63 12.32
N ILE A 189 6.83 -0.93 11.50
CA ILE A 189 6.90 -1.00 10.05
C ILE A 189 8.00 -0.06 9.56
N ASP A 190 8.96 -0.60 8.80
CA ASP A 190 10.04 0.20 8.20
C ASP A 190 9.64 0.85 6.88
N ILE A 191 8.85 0.13 6.08
CA ILE A 191 8.30 0.62 4.82
C ILE A 191 6.85 0.16 4.70
N LEU A 192 5.93 1.11 4.50
CA LEU A 192 4.52 0.82 4.20
C LEU A 192 4.23 1.25 2.76
N CYS A 193 3.73 0.35 1.92
CA CYS A 193 3.32 0.64 0.55
C CYS A 193 1.79 0.63 0.44
N PHE A 194 1.22 1.62 -0.26
CA PHE A 194 -0.23 1.74 -0.40
C PHE A 194 -0.65 2.30 -1.77
N THR A 195 -1.92 2.16 -2.11
CA THR A 195 -2.54 2.73 -3.31
C THR A 195 -3.72 3.61 -2.94
N GLY A 196 -3.89 4.74 -3.64
CA GLY A 196 -4.95 5.69 -3.33
C GLY A 196 -6.34 5.27 -3.84
N HIS A 197 -6.42 4.46 -4.90
CA HIS A 197 -7.65 4.23 -5.64
C HIS A 197 -8.56 3.11 -5.09
N LYS A 198 -8.13 2.39 -4.06
CA LYS A 198 -8.94 1.35 -3.38
C LYS A 198 -9.62 1.96 -2.16
N SER A 199 -9.43 1.39 -0.99
CA SER A 199 -10.12 1.81 0.24
C SER A 199 -9.71 3.20 0.77
N LEU A 200 -8.63 3.78 0.28
CA LEU A 200 -8.36 5.22 0.50
C LEU A 200 -9.27 6.15 -0.31
N LEU A 201 -10.13 5.62 -1.20
CA LEU A 201 -11.17 6.34 -1.96
C LEU A 201 -10.66 7.45 -2.90
N GLY A 202 -9.35 7.57 -3.07
CA GLY A 202 -8.71 8.53 -3.97
C GLY A 202 -8.76 8.12 -5.45
N PRO A 203 -8.27 8.95 -6.36
CA PRO A 203 -8.22 8.65 -7.79
C PRO A 203 -7.22 7.55 -8.14
N GLN A 204 -7.42 6.88 -9.30
CA GLN A 204 -6.37 6.09 -9.93
C GLN A 204 -5.16 6.97 -10.27
N GLY A 205 -3.97 6.37 -10.36
CA GLY A 205 -2.73 7.12 -10.58
C GLY A 205 -2.22 7.81 -9.31
N THR A 206 -2.68 7.39 -8.14
CA THR A 206 -2.20 7.81 -6.82
C THR A 206 -1.83 6.62 -5.96
N GLY A 207 -0.77 6.78 -5.21
CA GLY A 207 -0.26 5.83 -4.24
C GLY A 207 0.91 6.44 -3.50
N GLY A 208 1.56 5.67 -2.67
CA GLY A 208 2.72 6.15 -1.94
C GLY A 208 3.37 5.07 -1.10
N LEU A 209 4.47 5.47 -0.49
CA LEU A 209 5.11 4.67 0.54
C LEU A 209 5.60 5.56 1.70
N TYR A 210 5.52 5.00 2.88
CA TYR A 210 6.24 5.51 4.04
C TYR A 210 7.60 4.81 4.11
N VAL A 211 8.63 5.56 4.49
CA VAL A 211 9.98 5.03 4.72
C VAL A 211 10.48 5.55 6.07
N ARG A 212 10.76 4.66 7.02
CA ARG A 212 11.21 5.00 8.38
C ARG A 212 12.43 5.92 8.38
N THR A 213 12.48 6.82 9.35
CA THR A 213 13.64 7.72 9.57
C THR A 213 14.92 6.91 9.72
N GLY A 214 15.99 7.36 9.07
CA GLY A 214 17.29 6.68 9.03
C GLY A 214 17.43 5.60 7.95
N LEU A 215 16.32 5.10 7.37
CA LEU A 215 16.39 4.18 6.25
C LEU A 215 16.57 4.94 4.93
N GLN A 216 17.51 4.47 4.10
CA GLN A 216 17.77 4.99 2.76
C GLN A 216 17.48 3.91 1.72
N LEU A 217 16.80 4.29 0.65
CA LEU A 217 16.51 3.42 -0.48
C LEU A 217 17.20 3.97 -1.74
N ARG A 218 17.68 3.08 -2.58
CA ARG A 218 18.11 3.48 -3.93
C ARG A 218 16.89 3.95 -4.72
N PRO A 219 16.96 5.09 -5.42
CA PRO A 219 15.85 5.54 -6.25
C PRO A 219 15.61 4.58 -7.42
N LEU A 220 14.35 4.29 -7.71
CA LEU A 220 13.95 3.52 -8.89
C LEU A 220 14.13 4.35 -10.18
N LYS A 221 13.94 5.67 -10.07
CA LYS A 221 14.04 6.62 -11.17
C LYS A 221 14.95 7.78 -10.75
N SER A 222 15.71 8.33 -11.69
CA SER A 222 16.43 9.57 -11.52
C SER A 222 16.02 10.55 -12.61
N GLY A 223 15.99 11.86 -12.30
CA GLY A 223 15.57 12.86 -13.27
C GLY A 223 15.26 14.21 -12.64
N GLY A 224 14.38 14.98 -13.27
CA GLY A 224 13.98 16.29 -12.78
C GLY A 224 13.31 16.20 -11.41
N SER A 225 13.81 16.98 -10.45
CA SER A 225 13.34 16.96 -9.05
C SER A 225 12.83 18.33 -8.58
N GLY A 226 12.96 19.37 -9.43
CA GLY A 226 12.66 20.75 -9.05
C GLY A 226 13.73 21.44 -8.20
N VAL A 227 14.71 20.69 -7.68
CA VAL A 227 15.81 21.18 -6.82
C VAL A 227 17.18 20.74 -7.36
N GLN A 228 18.24 21.43 -6.92
CA GLN A 228 19.63 21.09 -7.28
C GLN A 228 19.88 20.96 -8.80
N THR A 229 19.34 21.86 -9.60
CA THR A 229 19.29 21.80 -11.09
C THR A 229 20.66 21.56 -11.75
N TYR A 230 21.75 22.06 -11.15
CA TYR A 230 23.11 21.92 -11.69
C TYR A 230 23.86 20.70 -11.16
N SER A 231 23.29 19.94 -10.21
CA SER A 231 23.92 18.72 -9.72
C SER A 231 23.84 17.60 -10.75
N LYS A 232 24.96 16.88 -10.95
CA LYS A 232 24.98 15.65 -11.76
C LYS A 232 24.35 14.45 -11.05
N LYS A 233 24.20 14.52 -9.73
CA LYS A 233 23.62 13.46 -8.92
C LYS A 233 22.18 13.77 -8.58
N HIS A 234 21.34 12.75 -8.54
CA HIS A 234 19.98 12.86 -8.06
C HIS A 234 19.98 13.24 -6.55
N PRO A 235 19.03 14.10 -6.09
CA PRO A 235 18.92 14.47 -4.68
C PRO A 235 18.82 13.25 -3.77
N GLN A 236 19.44 13.35 -2.59
CA GLN A 236 19.42 12.27 -1.58
C GLN A 236 18.45 12.54 -0.43
N GLN A 237 17.88 13.75 -0.38
CA GLN A 237 16.97 14.15 0.67
C GLN A 237 15.55 13.66 0.39
N MET A 238 14.93 13.04 1.39
CA MET A 238 13.53 12.65 1.32
C MET A 238 12.61 13.89 1.35
N PRO A 239 11.48 13.82 0.70
CA PRO A 239 10.96 12.74 -0.16
C PRO A 239 11.53 12.76 -1.59
N THR A 240 12.21 13.84 -1.98
CA THR A 240 12.69 14.12 -3.34
C THR A 240 13.60 13.03 -3.89
N ALA A 241 14.34 12.34 -3.00
CA ALA A 241 15.20 11.20 -3.38
C ALA A 241 14.43 10.09 -4.13
N LEU A 242 13.14 9.92 -3.85
CA LEU A 242 12.31 8.87 -4.41
C LEU A 242 11.19 9.39 -5.33
N GLU A 243 11.09 10.73 -5.49
CA GLU A 243 10.08 11.41 -6.31
C GLU A 243 10.75 12.11 -7.52
N ALA A 244 11.00 11.36 -8.58
CA ALA A 244 11.52 11.93 -9.82
C ALA A 244 10.39 12.29 -10.79
N GLY A 245 10.46 13.47 -11.38
CA GLY A 245 9.47 13.97 -12.33
C GLY A 245 8.41 14.86 -11.69
N THR A 246 7.47 15.34 -12.52
CA THR A 246 6.32 16.10 -12.05
C THR A 246 5.32 15.16 -11.39
N LEU A 247 4.97 15.44 -10.14
CA LEU A 247 3.97 14.67 -9.40
C LEU A 247 2.57 14.84 -10.00
N ASN A 248 1.71 13.85 -9.80
CA ASN A 248 0.30 13.89 -10.17
C ASN A 248 -0.49 14.81 -9.22
N GLY A 249 -0.28 16.14 -9.35
CA GLY A 249 -0.88 17.12 -8.46
C GLY A 249 -2.41 17.07 -8.43
N HIS A 250 -3.04 16.79 -9.56
CA HIS A 250 -4.50 16.68 -9.65
C HIS A 250 -5.02 15.45 -8.90
N GLY A 251 -4.37 14.31 -9.09
CA GLY A 251 -4.71 13.10 -8.34
C GLY A 251 -4.42 13.23 -6.84
N ILE A 252 -3.33 13.90 -6.46
CA ILE A 252 -2.97 14.17 -5.06
C ILE A 252 -4.03 15.07 -4.41
N ALA A 253 -4.55 16.09 -5.11
CA ALA A 253 -5.66 16.88 -4.59
C ALA A 253 -6.92 16.05 -4.34
N GLY A 254 -7.23 15.11 -5.23
CA GLY A 254 -8.32 14.15 -5.00
C GLY A 254 -8.05 13.21 -3.81
N LEU A 255 -6.81 12.78 -3.62
CA LEU A 255 -6.42 11.98 -2.45
C LEU A 255 -6.51 12.79 -1.15
N ASP A 256 -6.18 14.08 -1.20
CA ASP A 256 -6.34 15.01 -0.07
C ASP A 256 -7.79 15.05 0.41
N ALA A 257 -8.72 15.29 -0.52
CA ALA A 257 -10.16 15.29 -0.21
C ALA A 257 -10.66 13.92 0.27
N ALA A 258 -10.11 12.83 -0.25
CA ALA A 258 -10.43 11.48 0.20
C ALA A 258 -10.01 11.24 1.66
N LEU A 259 -8.85 11.73 2.07
CA LEU A 259 -8.38 11.64 3.47
C LEU A 259 -9.27 12.45 4.42
N ASP A 260 -9.73 13.63 4.00
CA ASP A 260 -10.70 14.42 4.76
C ASP A 260 -12.04 13.68 4.90
N TYR A 261 -12.53 13.08 3.83
CA TYR A 261 -13.74 12.25 3.84
C TYR A 261 -13.61 11.06 4.80
N LEU A 262 -12.49 10.33 4.75
CA LEU A 262 -12.21 9.21 5.65
C LEU A 262 -12.17 9.66 7.12
N LYS A 263 -11.59 10.84 7.39
CA LYS A 263 -11.52 11.42 8.73
C LYS A 263 -12.91 11.82 9.25
N GLN A 264 -13.76 12.40 8.39
CA GLN A 264 -15.12 12.83 8.76
C GLN A 264 -16.06 11.65 8.98
N THR A 265 -16.04 10.67 8.07
CA THR A 265 -16.91 9.50 8.13
C THR A 265 -16.47 8.54 9.24
N GLY A 266 -15.16 8.43 9.45
CA GLY A 266 -14.58 7.45 10.37
C GLY A 266 -14.34 6.11 9.70
N MET A 267 -13.11 5.64 9.84
CA MET A 267 -12.66 4.37 9.25
C MET A 267 -13.46 3.16 9.81
N ASP A 268 -13.85 3.22 11.06
CA ASP A 268 -14.60 2.15 11.70
C ASP A 268 -16.02 2.02 11.10
N GLU A 269 -16.70 3.14 10.83
CA GLU A 269 -18.00 3.14 10.19
C GLU A 269 -17.95 2.55 8.78
N ILE A 270 -16.93 2.93 8.00
CA ILE A 270 -16.71 2.39 6.65
C ILE A 270 -16.47 0.89 6.74
N ARG A 271 -15.57 0.45 7.63
CA ARG A 271 -15.26 -0.97 7.83
C ARG A 271 -16.49 -1.79 8.24
N GLU A 272 -17.25 -1.32 9.21
CA GLU A 272 -18.45 -1.99 9.68
C GLU A 272 -19.48 -2.18 8.56
N LYS A 273 -19.69 -1.15 7.75
CA LYS A 273 -20.59 -1.21 6.59
C LYS A 273 -20.09 -2.22 5.56
N GLU A 274 -18.81 -2.17 5.19
CA GLU A 274 -18.23 -3.08 4.20
C GLU A 274 -18.24 -4.54 4.70
N GLN A 275 -17.91 -4.76 5.97
CA GLN A 275 -17.97 -6.10 6.57
C GLN A 275 -19.39 -6.62 6.66
N THR A 276 -20.35 -5.79 7.04
CA THR A 276 -21.78 -6.18 7.08
C THR A 276 -22.25 -6.67 5.71
N LEU A 277 -21.94 -5.93 4.64
CA LEU A 277 -22.30 -6.31 3.28
C LEU A 277 -21.59 -7.59 2.83
N MET A 278 -20.33 -7.74 3.17
CA MET A 278 -19.54 -8.94 2.87
C MET A 278 -20.12 -10.17 3.58
N TRP A 279 -20.44 -10.06 4.88
CA TRP A 279 -21.05 -11.16 5.64
C TRP A 279 -22.44 -11.51 5.11
N GLN A 280 -23.26 -10.52 4.77
CA GLN A 280 -24.56 -10.76 4.14
C GLN A 280 -24.41 -11.53 2.82
N PHE A 281 -23.47 -11.18 2.00
CA PHE A 281 -23.17 -11.89 0.76
C PHE A 281 -22.68 -13.32 1.03
N TYR A 282 -21.71 -13.48 1.93
CA TYR A 282 -21.16 -14.80 2.31
C TYR A 282 -22.27 -15.74 2.81
N GLU A 283 -23.10 -15.28 3.76
CA GLU A 283 -24.22 -16.06 4.31
C GLU A 283 -25.23 -16.42 3.23
N GLY A 284 -25.44 -15.55 2.26
CA GLY A 284 -26.37 -15.80 1.15
C GLY A 284 -25.90 -16.85 0.14
N ILE A 285 -24.59 -17.08 0.03
CA ILE A 285 -24.04 -18.00 -1.00
C ILE A 285 -23.43 -19.29 -0.43
N ARG A 286 -23.05 -19.34 0.85
CA ARG A 286 -22.27 -20.45 1.42
C ARG A 286 -22.94 -21.81 1.32
N ASP A 287 -24.29 -21.84 1.38
CA ASP A 287 -25.09 -23.06 1.38
C ASP A 287 -25.65 -23.41 -0.02
N ILE A 288 -25.29 -22.64 -1.04
CA ILE A 288 -25.70 -22.94 -2.43
C ILE A 288 -24.89 -24.12 -2.97
N SER A 289 -25.59 -25.13 -3.45
CA SER A 289 -24.97 -26.32 -4.05
C SER A 289 -24.05 -25.95 -5.21
N GLY A 290 -22.82 -26.46 -5.21
CA GLY A 290 -21.81 -26.18 -6.22
C GLY A 290 -21.00 -24.90 -5.97
N VAL A 291 -21.30 -24.12 -4.94
CA VAL A 291 -20.44 -22.98 -4.56
C VAL A 291 -19.30 -23.47 -3.67
N LYS A 292 -18.08 -23.08 -4.01
CA LYS A 292 -16.89 -23.29 -3.20
C LYS A 292 -16.29 -21.92 -2.85
N ILE A 293 -16.20 -21.60 -1.57
CA ILE A 293 -15.68 -20.34 -1.06
C ILE A 293 -14.25 -20.52 -0.56
N TYR A 294 -13.40 -19.51 -0.77
CA TYR A 294 -11.99 -19.50 -0.39
C TYR A 294 -11.71 -18.45 0.70
N GLY A 295 -10.81 -18.78 1.62
CA GLY A 295 -10.40 -17.94 2.74
C GLY A 295 -10.89 -18.45 4.09
N ASP A 296 -10.44 -17.80 5.16
CA ASP A 296 -10.78 -18.16 6.54
C ASP A 296 -11.95 -17.31 7.06
N PHE A 297 -13.17 -17.83 6.96
CA PHE A 297 -14.38 -17.18 7.46
C PHE A 297 -14.67 -17.47 8.95
N SER A 298 -13.78 -18.16 9.66
CA SER A 298 -13.83 -18.25 11.12
C SER A 298 -13.40 -16.93 11.80
N GLN A 299 -12.59 -16.12 11.08
CA GLN A 299 -12.16 -14.82 11.53
C GLN A 299 -13.18 -13.74 11.17
N LYS A 300 -13.75 -13.09 12.20
CA LYS A 300 -14.73 -12.00 11.97
C LYS A 300 -14.08 -10.77 11.35
N ASN A 301 -12.84 -10.45 11.76
CA ASN A 301 -12.10 -9.30 11.25
C ASN A 301 -11.29 -9.72 10.03
N ARG A 302 -11.71 -9.29 8.84
CA ARG A 302 -11.12 -9.64 7.55
C ARG A 302 -11.41 -8.56 6.50
N CYS A 303 -10.66 -8.53 5.41
CA CYS A 303 -11.01 -7.65 4.28
C CYS A 303 -12.39 -8.02 3.72
N PRO A 304 -13.17 -7.04 3.24
CA PRO A 304 -14.53 -7.27 2.73
C PRO A 304 -14.52 -7.94 1.33
N ILE A 305 -13.90 -9.11 1.25
CA ILE A 305 -13.67 -9.90 0.04
C ILE A 305 -14.23 -11.31 0.23
N VAL A 306 -15.00 -11.78 -0.75
CA VAL A 306 -15.49 -13.15 -0.84
C VAL A 306 -15.11 -13.71 -2.20
N SER A 307 -14.10 -14.58 -2.24
CA SER A 307 -13.73 -15.31 -3.45
C SER A 307 -14.41 -16.67 -3.49
N PHE A 308 -15.03 -17.00 -4.62
CA PHE A 308 -15.73 -18.25 -4.77
C PHE A 308 -15.73 -18.75 -6.22
N ASN A 309 -15.93 -20.05 -6.38
CA ASN A 309 -16.21 -20.69 -7.66
C ASN A 309 -17.60 -21.33 -7.62
N ILE A 310 -18.20 -21.50 -8.80
CA ILE A 310 -19.50 -22.19 -8.97
C ILE A 310 -19.26 -23.41 -9.88
N GLY A 311 -19.22 -24.62 -9.28
CA GLY A 311 -18.92 -25.84 -10.03
C GLY A 311 -17.62 -25.72 -10.82
N ASP A 312 -17.69 -26.13 -12.08
CA ASP A 312 -16.56 -26.12 -13.03
C ASP A 312 -16.61 -24.89 -13.99
N TYR A 313 -17.43 -23.87 -13.68
CA TYR A 313 -17.47 -22.66 -14.52
C TYR A 313 -16.15 -21.90 -14.40
N ASP A 314 -15.60 -21.52 -15.56
CA ASP A 314 -14.46 -20.61 -15.62
C ASP A 314 -14.86 -19.24 -15.06
N SER A 315 -14.00 -18.67 -14.21
CA SER A 315 -14.23 -17.35 -13.60
C SER A 315 -13.72 -16.20 -14.48
N ALA A 316 -13.10 -16.48 -15.63
CA ALA A 316 -12.56 -15.48 -16.57
C ALA A 316 -13.62 -14.99 -17.57
#